data_e892ad941328e0a08e6b811ceb62ae14
#
_entry.id   e892ad941328e0a08e6b811ceb62ae14
#
_cell.length_a   1.000
_cell.length_b   1.000
_cell.length_c   1.000
_cell.angle_alpha   90.00
_cell.angle_beta   90.00
_cell.angle_gamma   90.00
#
_symmetry.space_group_name_H-M   'P 1'
#
loop_
_entity.id
_entity.type
_entity.pdbx_description
1 polymer ?
#
loop_
_entity_poly.entity_id
_entity_poly.type
_entity_poly.pdbx_seq_one_letter_code
_entity_poly.pdbx_strand_id
1 'polypeptide(L)'
;MSAYIALADGRVVEGRSRAPGTGRGELVFTTAYTGYEESLTDPSYAEQALTFSYPLIGNYGVREERFESDSVQPRVAVAHEFTEDVADWLEREGIPAIDAVDTRDLVTSIREQGAMRCGVAAGPDATPEQAKAQLEQCVEMSDHTDIGAQVSVDEPQVYEGSGLTVALLDCGAKKSIIDSLTARDAEVHVLPYDSTPEQVAAVEPDLVFVSNGPGDPANFEAAGEVVDAFAGELPIAGICLGQQVVARSLGGQTEKMEFGHRGLNQPVRDLDTDRVIMTTQNHGYSVADPGELAVTQVNVNDGTAEGLEGVGIDVITRQYHPEANPGPHDSLDFFDDVLEMAENHAPAMASD
;
A
#
# COMPACT_ATOMS: atom_id res chain seq x y z
N MET A 1 24.17 16.65 -12.88
CA MET A 1 23.21 17.77 -12.69
C MET A 1 22.86 17.80 -11.21
N SER A 2 22.61 18.99 -10.64
CA SER A 2 22.29 19.10 -9.20
C SER A 2 20.86 18.71 -8.91
N ALA A 3 20.60 18.27 -7.67
CA ALA A 3 19.27 18.05 -7.16
C ALA A 3 19.21 18.47 -5.68
N TYR A 4 18.04 18.89 -5.22
CA TYR A 4 17.81 19.37 -3.87
C TYR A 4 16.51 18.79 -3.33
N ILE A 5 16.56 18.35 -2.07
CA ILE A 5 15.41 17.89 -1.30
C ILE A 5 15.24 18.83 -0.12
N ALA A 6 14.18 19.63 -0.10
CA ALA A 6 13.81 20.45 1.04
C ALA A 6 12.88 19.66 1.96
N LEU A 7 13.20 19.61 3.26
CA LEU A 7 12.50 18.83 4.28
C LEU A 7 11.69 19.77 5.20
N ALA A 8 10.59 19.27 5.75
CA ALA A 8 9.74 20.03 6.66
C ALA A 8 10.45 20.44 7.98
N ASP A 9 11.53 19.77 8.35
CA ASP A 9 12.39 20.14 9.48
C ASP A 9 13.32 21.35 9.20
N GLY A 10 13.28 21.88 7.97
CA GLY A 10 14.05 23.05 7.52
C GLY A 10 15.38 22.73 6.85
N ARG A 11 15.81 21.48 6.82
CA ARG A 11 17.01 21.06 6.10
C ARG A 11 16.80 21.07 4.59
N VAL A 12 17.90 21.27 3.87
CA VAL A 12 17.97 21.03 2.42
C VAL A 12 19.12 20.06 2.16
N VAL A 13 18.80 18.93 1.57
CA VAL A 13 19.76 17.89 1.21
C VAL A 13 20.14 18.07 -0.26
N GLU A 14 21.42 18.07 -0.59
CA GLU A 14 21.92 18.11 -1.96
C GLU A 14 22.24 16.71 -2.44
N GLY A 15 21.92 16.45 -3.71
CA GLY A 15 22.21 15.21 -4.41
C GLY A 15 22.48 15.46 -5.88
N ARG A 16 22.51 14.37 -6.64
CA ARG A 16 22.67 14.38 -8.09
C ARG A 16 21.35 14.01 -8.77
N SER A 17 20.93 14.81 -9.76
CA SER A 17 19.78 14.49 -10.60
C SER A 17 20.11 13.33 -11.54
N ARG A 18 19.27 12.30 -11.49
CA ARG A 18 19.28 11.14 -12.40
C ARG A 18 18.14 11.23 -13.41
N ALA A 19 16.98 11.67 -12.97
CA ALA A 19 15.88 12.09 -13.82
C ALA A 19 15.47 13.52 -13.42
N PRO A 20 15.37 14.45 -14.38
CA PRO A 20 15.03 15.84 -14.07
C PRO A 20 13.55 16.01 -13.77
N GLY A 21 13.21 17.04 -12.98
CA GLY A 21 11.85 17.41 -12.67
C GLY A 21 11.72 18.07 -11.31
N THR A 22 10.49 18.38 -10.93
CA THR A 22 10.12 18.82 -9.59
C THR A 22 9.04 17.91 -9.04
N GLY A 23 9.07 17.66 -7.75
CA GLY A 23 8.09 16.81 -7.08
C GLY A 23 7.92 17.19 -5.62
N ARG A 24 6.91 16.62 -4.99
CA ARG A 24 6.66 16.76 -3.57
C ARG A 24 5.90 15.56 -3.07
N GLY A 25 5.97 15.29 -1.77
CA GLY A 25 5.23 14.21 -1.14
C GLY A 25 5.70 13.97 0.30
N GLU A 26 5.09 13.01 0.94
CA GLU A 26 5.57 12.51 2.22
C GLU A 26 6.85 11.70 1.99
N LEU A 27 7.96 12.13 2.62
CA LEU A 27 9.22 11.41 2.54
C LEU A 27 9.16 10.15 3.40
N VAL A 28 9.26 9.02 2.73
CA VAL A 28 9.24 7.69 3.35
C VAL A 28 10.45 6.88 2.89
N PHE A 29 10.71 5.75 3.54
CA PHE A 29 11.80 4.87 3.11
C PHE A 29 11.35 3.42 3.03
N THR A 30 12.06 2.63 2.24
CA THR A 30 11.94 1.16 2.26
C THR A 30 13.27 0.53 2.62
N THR A 31 13.22 -0.57 3.39
CA THR A 31 14.39 -1.42 3.68
C THR A 31 14.51 -2.61 2.73
N ALA A 32 13.65 -2.67 1.72
CA ALA A 32 13.72 -3.67 0.68
C ALA A 32 15.07 -3.62 -0.05
N TYR A 33 15.73 -4.77 -0.16
CA TYR A 33 17.02 -4.92 -0.84
C TYR A 33 16.87 -5.51 -2.25
N THR A 34 15.65 -5.87 -2.63
CA THR A 34 15.22 -6.39 -3.93
C THR A 34 13.80 -5.92 -4.21
N GLY A 35 13.31 -6.07 -5.44
CA GLY A 35 11.94 -5.71 -5.80
C GLY A 35 11.72 -4.20 -5.89
N TYR A 36 12.68 -3.47 -6.45
CA TYR A 36 12.52 -2.04 -6.67
C TYR A 36 11.49 -1.73 -7.77
N GLU A 37 11.32 -2.62 -8.74
CA GLU A 37 10.28 -2.50 -9.76
C GLU A 37 8.90 -2.57 -9.13
N GLU A 38 8.67 -3.58 -8.32
CA GLU A 38 7.44 -3.79 -7.54
C GLU A 38 7.19 -2.61 -6.58
N SER A 39 8.23 -2.15 -5.87
CA SER A 39 8.09 -1.01 -4.96
C SER A 39 7.79 0.30 -5.70
N LEU A 40 8.39 0.53 -6.87
CA LEU A 40 8.16 1.75 -7.65
C LEU A 40 6.79 1.75 -8.34
N THR A 41 6.17 0.60 -8.54
CA THR A 41 4.85 0.46 -9.17
C THR A 41 3.74 0.08 -8.17
N ASP A 42 4.04 0.01 -6.87
CA ASP A 42 3.05 -0.22 -5.81
C ASP A 42 2.21 1.06 -5.59
N PRO A 43 0.89 1.02 -5.85
CA PRO A 43 0.01 2.18 -5.67
C PRO A 43 0.00 2.75 -4.25
N SER A 44 0.36 1.97 -3.24
CA SER A 44 0.47 2.43 -1.85
C SER A 44 1.52 3.53 -1.65
N TYR A 45 2.42 3.76 -2.62
CA TYR A 45 3.38 4.87 -2.60
C TYR A 45 2.89 6.15 -3.30
N ALA A 46 1.64 6.21 -3.77
CA ALA A 46 1.09 7.45 -4.35
C ALA A 46 1.21 8.63 -3.37
N GLU A 47 1.53 9.82 -3.89
CA GLU A 47 1.78 11.07 -3.14
C GLU A 47 2.98 11.00 -2.15
N GLN A 48 3.87 10.02 -2.30
CA GLN A 48 5.08 9.86 -1.48
C GLN A 48 6.37 10.09 -2.26
N ALA A 49 7.42 10.47 -1.54
CA ALA A 49 8.80 10.48 -2.00
C ALA A 49 9.51 9.26 -1.40
N LEU A 50 9.80 8.27 -2.23
CA LEU A 50 10.34 6.99 -1.79
C LEU A 50 11.86 7.01 -1.73
N THR A 51 12.41 6.78 -0.53
CA THR A 51 13.86 6.60 -0.30
C THR A 51 14.21 5.13 -0.15
N PHE A 52 15.10 4.64 -0.99
CA PHE A 52 15.67 3.31 -0.85
C PHE A 52 16.85 3.32 0.13
N SER A 53 16.76 2.50 1.18
CA SER A 53 17.88 2.33 2.13
C SER A 53 19.00 1.45 1.55
N TYR A 54 18.69 0.56 0.59
CA TYR A 54 19.68 -0.23 -0.12
C TYR A 54 20.49 0.67 -1.08
N PRO A 55 21.84 0.54 -1.11
CA PRO A 55 22.69 1.55 -1.74
C PRO A 55 22.60 1.58 -3.27
N LEU A 56 22.38 0.45 -3.94
CA LEU A 56 22.36 0.37 -5.41
C LEU A 56 21.02 -0.14 -5.90
N ILE A 57 20.28 0.69 -6.63
CA ILE A 57 19.00 0.37 -7.23
C ILE A 57 19.15 0.22 -8.74
N GLY A 58 18.71 -0.94 -9.28
CA GLY A 58 18.76 -1.26 -10.70
C GLY A 58 19.74 -2.37 -11.08
N ASN A 59 20.34 -3.05 -10.11
CA ASN A 59 21.41 -4.04 -10.33
C ASN A 59 21.01 -5.29 -11.14
N TYR A 60 19.72 -5.49 -11.44
CA TYR A 60 19.22 -6.58 -12.29
C TYR A 60 18.29 -6.11 -13.43
N GLY A 61 18.31 -4.81 -13.74
CA GLY A 61 17.53 -4.19 -14.84
C GLY A 61 16.09 -3.88 -14.46
N VAL A 62 15.28 -3.51 -15.45
CA VAL A 62 13.85 -3.21 -15.29
C VAL A 62 13.04 -4.20 -16.12
N ARG A 63 12.06 -4.87 -15.50
CA ARG A 63 11.24 -5.91 -16.10
C ARG A 63 9.77 -5.64 -15.81
N GLU A 64 9.02 -5.32 -16.85
CA GLU A 64 7.61 -4.93 -16.77
C GLU A 64 6.70 -6.03 -16.19
N GLU A 65 7.08 -7.32 -16.36
CA GLU A 65 6.34 -8.44 -15.76
C GLU A 65 6.32 -8.46 -14.22
N ARG A 66 7.13 -7.59 -13.60
CA ARG A 66 7.18 -7.40 -12.15
C ARG A 66 6.41 -6.18 -11.65
N PHE A 67 5.83 -5.43 -12.55
CA PHE A 67 5.09 -4.23 -12.18
C PHE A 67 3.78 -4.62 -11.46
N GLU A 68 3.51 -3.90 -10.40
CA GLU A 68 2.29 -4.06 -9.59
C GLU A 68 1.14 -3.16 -10.04
N SER A 69 1.43 -2.18 -10.91
CA SER A 69 0.49 -1.32 -11.61
C SER A 69 1.10 -0.80 -12.91
N ASP A 70 0.31 -0.10 -13.72
CA ASP A 70 0.71 0.34 -15.07
C ASP A 70 1.73 1.49 -15.09
N SER A 71 2.05 2.11 -13.94
CA SER A 71 2.93 3.27 -13.86
C SER A 71 3.74 3.33 -12.56
N VAL A 72 4.78 4.17 -12.56
CA VAL A 72 5.52 4.50 -11.33
C VAL A 72 4.66 5.38 -10.42
N GLN A 73 4.48 4.97 -9.19
CA GLN A 73 3.53 5.57 -8.24
C GLN A 73 4.14 6.69 -7.35
N PRO A 74 5.36 6.53 -6.79
CA PRO A 74 5.97 7.60 -6.01
C PRO A 74 6.16 8.88 -6.84
N ARG A 75 5.93 10.02 -6.22
CA ARG A 75 6.16 11.35 -6.84
C ARG A 75 7.64 11.68 -7.00
N VAL A 76 8.51 11.01 -6.26
CA VAL A 76 9.97 11.18 -6.28
C VAL A 76 10.63 9.86 -5.89
N ALA A 77 11.75 9.53 -6.52
CA ALA A 77 12.58 8.40 -6.13
C ALA A 77 13.96 8.90 -5.64
N VAL A 78 14.41 8.39 -4.49
CA VAL A 78 15.68 8.74 -3.85
C VAL A 78 16.48 7.47 -3.53
N ALA A 79 17.77 7.44 -3.92
CA ALA A 79 18.67 6.35 -3.60
C ALA A 79 20.09 6.86 -3.32
N HIS A 80 20.97 5.99 -2.83
CA HIS A 80 22.39 6.29 -2.82
C HIS A 80 22.95 6.28 -4.26
N GLU A 81 22.57 5.29 -5.06
CA GLU A 81 22.94 5.16 -6.48
C GLU A 81 21.83 4.48 -7.29
N PHE A 82 21.46 5.07 -8.44
CA PHE A 82 20.63 4.43 -9.47
C PHE A 82 21.50 3.98 -10.64
N THR A 83 21.22 2.79 -11.21
CA THR A 83 21.76 2.42 -12.52
C THR A 83 21.15 3.28 -13.62
N GLU A 84 21.79 3.29 -14.80
CA GLU A 84 21.27 4.04 -15.95
C GLU A 84 19.87 3.54 -16.37
N ASP A 85 19.65 2.22 -16.39
CA ASP A 85 18.39 1.62 -16.82
C ASP A 85 17.20 2.11 -15.95
N VAL A 86 17.37 2.18 -14.63
CA VAL A 86 16.34 2.68 -13.73
C VAL A 86 16.19 4.20 -13.85
N ALA A 87 17.28 4.94 -13.99
CA ALA A 87 17.24 6.38 -14.18
C ALA A 87 16.50 6.75 -15.48
N ASP A 88 16.79 6.06 -16.59
CA ASP A 88 16.12 6.25 -17.88
C ASP A 88 14.63 5.85 -17.80
N TRP A 89 14.28 4.82 -17.03
CA TRP A 89 12.88 4.44 -16.78
C TRP A 89 12.16 5.55 -16.04
N LEU A 90 12.69 6.02 -14.89
CA LEU A 90 12.10 7.09 -14.10
C LEU A 90 11.97 8.40 -14.90
N GLU A 91 12.96 8.72 -15.79
CA GLU A 91 12.87 9.89 -16.66
C GLU A 91 11.74 9.75 -17.69
N ARG A 92 11.53 8.55 -18.27
CA ARG A 92 10.41 8.28 -19.21
C ARG A 92 9.06 8.42 -18.54
N GLU A 93 8.95 7.99 -17.26
CA GLU A 93 7.75 8.12 -16.44
C GLU A 93 7.55 9.56 -15.91
N GLY A 94 8.53 10.45 -16.12
CA GLY A 94 8.47 11.83 -15.62
C GLY A 94 8.64 11.97 -14.11
N ILE A 95 9.24 10.95 -13.47
CA ILE A 95 9.47 10.92 -12.01
C ILE A 95 10.86 11.47 -11.69
N PRO A 96 10.98 12.58 -10.93
CA PRO A 96 12.27 13.08 -10.49
C PRO A 96 13.03 12.02 -9.70
N ALA A 97 14.27 11.71 -10.12
CA ALA A 97 15.12 10.75 -9.43
C ALA A 97 16.41 11.43 -8.95
N ILE A 98 16.73 11.20 -7.69
CA ILE A 98 17.89 11.81 -7.01
C ILE A 98 18.75 10.71 -6.42
N ASP A 99 20.05 10.76 -6.74
CA ASP A 99 21.03 9.91 -6.10
C ASP A 99 22.21 10.71 -5.52
N ALA A 100 23.27 10.01 -5.09
CA ALA A 100 24.40 10.58 -4.36
C ALA A 100 23.99 11.31 -3.07
N VAL A 101 22.90 10.85 -2.45
CA VAL A 101 22.38 11.32 -1.16
C VAL A 101 22.85 10.36 -0.07
N ASP A 102 23.09 10.88 1.13
CA ASP A 102 23.25 10.05 2.32
C ASP A 102 21.87 9.52 2.76
N THR A 103 21.45 8.43 2.13
CA THR A 103 20.15 7.79 2.42
C THR A 103 20.08 7.26 3.85
N ARG A 104 21.24 6.93 4.46
CA ARG A 104 21.27 6.50 5.86
C ARG A 104 20.91 7.65 6.81
N ASP A 105 21.41 8.87 6.55
CA ASP A 105 21.04 10.06 7.33
C ASP A 105 19.54 10.36 7.19
N LEU A 106 18.99 10.30 5.95
CA LEU A 106 17.56 10.49 5.71
C LEU A 106 16.72 9.45 6.46
N VAL A 107 17.05 8.17 6.33
CA VAL A 107 16.32 7.07 7.01
C VAL A 107 16.39 7.22 8.53
N THR A 108 17.55 7.59 9.08
CA THR A 108 17.70 7.83 10.52
C THR A 108 16.82 9.00 10.96
N SER A 109 16.80 10.08 10.20
CA SER A 109 15.95 11.24 10.48
C SER A 109 14.46 10.92 10.46
N ILE A 110 14.01 10.14 9.47
CA ILE A 110 12.60 9.70 9.40
C ILE A 110 12.25 8.82 10.62
N ARG A 111 13.15 7.96 11.06
CA ARG A 111 12.92 7.10 12.24
C ARG A 111 12.89 7.87 13.55
N GLU A 112 13.60 8.98 13.65
CA GLU A 112 13.69 9.79 14.88
C GLU A 112 12.62 10.88 14.96
N GLN A 113 12.13 11.39 13.82
CA GLN A 113 11.26 12.56 13.74
C GLN A 113 9.91 12.26 13.07
N GLY A 114 9.75 11.04 12.55
CA GLY A 114 8.59 10.63 11.77
C GLY A 114 8.73 10.88 10.27
N ALA A 115 7.85 10.29 9.48
CA ALA A 115 7.67 10.61 8.08
C ALA A 115 7.26 12.09 7.96
N MET A 116 7.86 12.80 6.99
CA MET A 116 7.70 14.24 6.89
C MET A 116 7.52 14.69 5.44
N ARG A 117 6.87 15.81 5.24
CA ARG A 117 6.72 16.40 3.92
C ARG A 117 8.07 16.83 3.34
N CYS A 118 8.23 16.64 2.04
CA CYS A 118 9.36 17.12 1.29
C CYS A 118 8.96 17.75 -0.04
N GLY A 119 9.86 18.60 -0.54
CA GLY A 119 9.77 19.14 -1.89
C GLY A 119 11.12 18.97 -2.60
N VAL A 120 11.07 18.70 -3.89
CA VAL A 120 12.22 18.29 -4.70
C VAL A 120 12.35 19.14 -5.95
N ALA A 121 13.60 19.46 -6.29
CA ALA A 121 13.97 20.00 -7.59
C ALA A 121 15.22 19.27 -8.10
N ALA A 122 15.18 18.73 -9.31
CA ALA A 122 16.26 18.00 -9.94
C ALA A 122 16.45 18.45 -11.40
N GLY A 123 17.71 18.59 -11.83
CA GLY A 123 18.03 18.97 -13.20
C GLY A 123 19.06 20.09 -13.32
N PRO A 124 19.34 20.55 -14.56
CA PRO A 124 20.42 21.53 -14.83
C PRO A 124 20.16 22.89 -14.15
N ASP A 125 18.91 23.30 -14.02
CA ASP A 125 18.52 24.59 -13.44
C ASP A 125 17.90 24.44 -12.03
N ALA A 126 18.07 23.28 -11.39
CA ALA A 126 17.54 23.01 -10.06
C ALA A 126 18.21 23.89 -9.00
N THR A 127 17.39 24.46 -8.11
CA THR A 127 17.83 25.29 -6.98
C THR A 127 17.16 24.86 -5.66
N PRO A 128 17.79 25.16 -4.51
CA PRO A 128 17.18 24.94 -3.20
C PRO A 128 15.81 25.67 -3.04
N GLU A 129 15.68 26.84 -3.65
CA GLU A 129 14.45 27.65 -3.58
C GLU A 129 13.29 26.97 -4.31
N GLN A 130 13.56 26.32 -5.45
CA GLN A 130 12.55 25.54 -6.15
C GLN A 130 12.09 24.34 -5.31
N ALA A 131 13.01 23.62 -4.66
CA ALA A 131 12.66 22.53 -3.77
C ALA A 131 11.81 23.01 -2.58
N LYS A 132 12.17 24.16 -1.97
CA LYS A 132 11.34 24.77 -0.90
C LYS A 132 9.96 25.19 -1.40
N ALA A 133 9.85 25.73 -2.61
CA ALA A 133 8.56 26.08 -3.21
C ALA A 133 7.68 24.86 -3.45
N GLN A 134 8.25 23.69 -3.76
CA GLN A 134 7.50 22.42 -3.81
C GLN A 134 7.04 21.98 -2.41
N LEU A 135 7.93 22.08 -1.40
CA LEU A 135 7.57 21.75 -0.02
C LEU A 135 6.41 22.61 0.52
N GLU A 136 6.39 23.90 0.21
CA GLU A 136 5.31 24.80 0.62
C GLU A 136 3.95 24.42 0.06
N GLN A 137 3.92 23.72 -1.08
CA GLN A 137 2.71 23.20 -1.72
C GLN A 137 2.37 21.75 -1.32
N CYS A 138 3.24 21.10 -0.58
CA CYS A 138 3.02 19.73 -0.12
C CYS A 138 2.03 19.74 1.05
N VAL A 139 0.96 18.99 0.93
CA VAL A 139 -0.03 18.79 2.00
C VAL A 139 0.28 17.53 2.81
N GLU A 140 -0.39 17.35 3.94
CA GLU A 140 -0.29 16.11 4.73
C GLU A 140 -1.01 14.97 4.01
N MET A 141 -0.63 13.72 4.31
CA MET A 141 -1.19 12.54 3.67
C MET A 141 -2.71 12.42 3.90
N SER A 142 -3.20 12.83 5.06
CA SER A 142 -4.64 12.89 5.38
C SER A 142 -5.44 13.88 4.53
N ASP A 143 -4.78 14.89 3.96
CA ASP A 143 -5.44 15.95 3.18
C ASP A 143 -5.61 15.57 1.69
N HIS A 144 -5.06 14.43 1.26
CA HIS A 144 -5.26 13.87 -0.09
C HIS A 144 -6.57 13.09 -0.18
N THR A 145 -7.71 13.81 -0.09
CA THR A 145 -9.05 13.20 -0.07
C THR A 145 -9.46 12.54 -1.39
N ASP A 146 -8.77 12.84 -2.48
CA ASP A 146 -8.98 12.29 -3.82
C ASP A 146 -7.99 11.18 -4.19
N ILE A 147 -7.20 10.69 -3.21
CA ILE A 147 -6.11 9.74 -3.48
C ILE A 147 -6.62 8.41 -4.05
N GLY A 148 -7.79 7.95 -3.63
CA GLY A 148 -8.44 6.76 -4.19
C GLY A 148 -8.67 6.88 -5.69
N ALA A 149 -9.17 8.03 -6.16
CA ALA A 149 -9.40 8.29 -7.58
C ALA A 149 -8.11 8.34 -8.43
N GLN A 150 -6.94 8.53 -7.80
CA GLN A 150 -5.65 8.56 -8.52
C GLN A 150 -5.11 7.16 -8.82
N VAL A 151 -5.54 6.15 -8.07
CA VAL A 151 -4.94 4.81 -8.10
C VAL A 151 -5.94 3.69 -8.44
N SER A 152 -7.22 3.97 -8.35
CA SER A 152 -8.31 3.03 -8.65
C SER A 152 -8.59 2.96 -10.15
N VAL A 153 -9.20 1.87 -10.60
CA VAL A 153 -9.76 1.77 -11.94
C VAL A 153 -10.91 2.77 -12.12
N ASP A 154 -11.04 3.34 -13.32
CA ASP A 154 -12.14 4.25 -13.65
C ASP A 154 -13.46 3.50 -13.91
N GLU A 155 -13.39 2.28 -14.43
CA GLU A 155 -14.53 1.43 -14.79
C GLU A 155 -14.28 -0.01 -14.30
N PRO A 156 -15.35 -0.77 -13.98
CA PRO A 156 -15.22 -2.17 -13.56
C PRO A 156 -14.46 -3.03 -14.57
N GLN A 157 -13.58 -3.90 -14.06
CA GLN A 157 -12.84 -4.87 -14.84
C GLN A 157 -13.15 -6.29 -14.34
N VAL A 158 -13.14 -7.27 -15.23
CA VAL A 158 -13.42 -8.67 -14.88
C VAL A 158 -12.24 -9.54 -15.30
N TYR A 159 -11.76 -10.32 -14.35
CA TYR A 159 -10.77 -11.37 -14.55
C TYR A 159 -11.51 -12.71 -14.41
N GLU A 160 -11.68 -13.41 -15.54
CA GLU A 160 -12.47 -14.63 -15.60
C GLU A 160 -11.89 -15.74 -14.71
N GLY A 161 -12.77 -16.46 -14.02
CA GLY A 161 -12.50 -17.65 -13.23
C GLY A 161 -13.69 -18.62 -13.29
N SER A 162 -13.53 -19.81 -12.72
CA SER A 162 -14.60 -20.82 -12.66
C SER A 162 -15.07 -21.14 -11.24
N GLY A 163 -14.44 -20.50 -10.26
CA GLY A 163 -14.72 -20.67 -8.83
C GLY A 163 -15.62 -19.58 -8.26
N LEU A 164 -15.30 -19.11 -7.06
CA LEU A 164 -16.05 -18.07 -6.37
C LEU A 164 -15.93 -16.70 -7.06
N THR A 165 -17.01 -15.92 -6.99
CA THR A 165 -17.05 -14.55 -7.48
C THR A 165 -16.56 -13.60 -6.37
N VAL A 166 -15.48 -12.89 -6.62
CA VAL A 166 -14.90 -11.91 -5.70
C VAL A 166 -15.15 -10.49 -6.19
N ALA A 167 -15.89 -9.70 -5.41
CA ALA A 167 -15.97 -8.24 -5.62
C ALA A 167 -14.78 -7.56 -4.94
N LEU A 168 -13.79 -7.16 -5.70
CA LEU A 168 -12.60 -6.47 -5.20
C LEU A 168 -12.77 -4.95 -5.37
N LEU A 169 -12.85 -4.23 -4.25
CA LEU A 169 -12.81 -2.75 -4.23
C LEU A 169 -11.37 -2.30 -4.44
N ASP A 170 -11.13 -1.61 -5.54
CA ASP A 170 -9.81 -1.14 -5.94
C ASP A 170 -9.46 0.18 -5.27
N CYS A 171 -8.89 0.10 -4.09
CA CYS A 171 -8.34 1.25 -3.36
C CYS A 171 -6.88 1.57 -3.77
N GLY A 172 -6.37 0.94 -4.81
CA GLY A 172 -4.98 0.93 -5.27
C GLY A 172 -4.40 -0.48 -5.22
N ALA A 173 -5.13 -1.43 -5.80
CA ALA A 173 -4.79 -2.85 -5.77
C ALA A 173 -3.48 -3.14 -6.50
N LYS A 174 -2.61 -3.90 -5.85
CA LYS A 174 -1.47 -4.51 -6.52
C LYS A 174 -1.96 -5.63 -7.43
N LYS A 175 -1.38 -5.70 -8.63
CA LYS A 175 -1.66 -6.74 -9.62
C LYS A 175 -1.52 -8.15 -9.03
N SER A 176 -0.53 -8.38 -8.19
CA SER A 176 -0.28 -9.67 -7.55
C SER A 176 -1.39 -10.13 -6.60
N ILE A 177 -2.23 -9.24 -6.07
CA ILE A 177 -3.44 -9.63 -5.30
C ILE A 177 -4.45 -10.27 -6.26
N ILE A 178 -4.72 -9.62 -7.40
CA ILE A 178 -5.63 -10.14 -8.42
C ILE A 178 -5.10 -11.47 -8.98
N ASP A 179 -3.79 -11.52 -9.30
CA ASP A 179 -3.13 -12.74 -9.78
C ASP A 179 -3.20 -13.88 -8.73
N SER A 180 -3.12 -13.58 -7.43
CA SER A 180 -3.22 -14.58 -6.37
C SER A 180 -4.61 -15.18 -6.23
N LEU A 181 -5.66 -14.38 -6.42
CA LEU A 181 -7.06 -14.82 -6.42
C LEU A 181 -7.38 -15.64 -7.68
N THR A 182 -7.01 -15.13 -8.86
CA THR A 182 -7.28 -15.81 -10.14
C THR A 182 -6.48 -17.10 -10.30
N ALA A 183 -5.26 -17.19 -9.75
CA ALA A 183 -4.48 -18.44 -9.69
C ALA A 183 -5.17 -19.55 -8.89
N ARG A 184 -6.20 -19.21 -8.10
CA ARG A 184 -7.07 -20.11 -7.33
C ARG A 184 -8.46 -20.28 -7.96
N ASP A 185 -8.56 -20.02 -9.25
CA ASP A 185 -9.78 -20.10 -10.04
C ASP A 185 -10.91 -19.11 -9.64
N ALA A 186 -10.65 -18.12 -8.79
CA ALA A 186 -11.65 -17.08 -8.47
C ALA A 186 -11.94 -16.20 -9.69
N GLU A 187 -13.22 -15.89 -9.93
CA GLU A 187 -13.61 -14.81 -10.83
C GLU A 187 -13.53 -13.49 -10.07
N VAL A 188 -12.70 -12.55 -10.52
CA VAL A 188 -12.45 -11.31 -9.80
C VAL A 188 -13.06 -10.12 -10.56
N HIS A 189 -14.07 -9.49 -9.96
CA HIS A 189 -14.63 -8.23 -10.40
C HIS A 189 -13.93 -7.09 -9.66
N VAL A 190 -13.03 -6.41 -10.34
CA VAL A 190 -12.34 -5.22 -9.82
C VAL A 190 -13.26 -4.03 -10.01
N LEU A 191 -13.70 -3.43 -8.92
CA LEU A 191 -14.65 -2.32 -8.89
C LEU A 191 -13.96 -1.06 -8.40
N PRO A 192 -14.31 0.14 -8.91
CA PRO A 192 -13.80 1.39 -8.38
C PRO A 192 -13.94 1.51 -6.85
N TYR A 193 -12.99 2.19 -6.19
CA TYR A 193 -12.96 2.37 -4.73
C TYR A 193 -14.20 3.05 -4.16
N ASP A 194 -14.92 3.83 -4.98
CA ASP A 194 -16.13 4.58 -4.64
C ASP A 194 -17.43 3.90 -5.10
N SER A 195 -17.35 2.61 -5.43
CA SER A 195 -18.53 1.81 -5.79
C SER A 195 -19.52 1.74 -4.63
N THR A 196 -20.83 1.86 -4.98
CA THR A 196 -21.89 1.74 -3.97
C THR A 196 -22.19 0.29 -3.62
N PRO A 197 -22.82 0.02 -2.46
CA PRO A 197 -23.27 -1.34 -2.11
C PRO A 197 -24.14 -2.00 -3.20
N GLU A 198 -25.00 -1.22 -3.89
CA GLU A 198 -25.84 -1.73 -4.96
C GLU A 198 -25.02 -2.17 -6.20
N GLN A 199 -23.93 -1.44 -6.51
CA GLN A 199 -23.02 -1.80 -7.59
C GLN A 199 -22.24 -3.07 -7.25
N VAL A 200 -21.81 -3.23 -6.00
CA VAL A 200 -21.18 -4.46 -5.50
C VAL A 200 -22.16 -5.62 -5.52
N ALA A 201 -23.40 -5.44 -5.04
CA ALA A 201 -24.42 -6.48 -5.07
C ALA A 201 -24.79 -6.93 -6.50
N ALA A 202 -24.66 -6.04 -7.49
CA ALA A 202 -25.01 -6.33 -8.89
C ALA A 202 -24.10 -7.38 -9.55
N VAL A 203 -22.91 -7.64 -8.99
CA VAL A 203 -22.03 -8.72 -9.47
C VAL A 203 -22.28 -10.05 -8.77
N GLU A 204 -23.24 -10.11 -7.84
CA GLU A 204 -23.61 -11.32 -7.08
C GLU A 204 -22.40 -12.01 -6.43
N PRO A 205 -21.59 -11.30 -5.62
CA PRO A 205 -20.33 -11.83 -5.11
C PRO A 205 -20.53 -12.86 -4.00
N ASP A 206 -19.61 -13.81 -3.94
CA ASP A 206 -19.45 -14.74 -2.80
C ASP A 206 -18.55 -14.16 -1.71
N LEU A 207 -17.73 -13.15 -2.05
CA LEU A 207 -16.75 -12.51 -1.18
C LEU A 207 -16.58 -11.02 -1.55
N VAL A 208 -16.59 -10.15 -0.56
CA VAL A 208 -16.14 -8.75 -0.69
C VAL A 208 -14.68 -8.64 -0.27
N PHE A 209 -13.84 -8.08 -1.14
CA PHE A 209 -12.41 -7.91 -0.88
C PHE A 209 -12.02 -6.44 -0.98
N VAL A 210 -11.49 -5.86 0.12
CA VAL A 210 -10.97 -4.48 0.11
C VAL A 210 -9.46 -4.52 -0.08
N SER A 211 -8.98 -3.94 -1.17
CA SER A 211 -7.56 -4.01 -1.55
C SER A 211 -6.66 -3.16 -0.64
N ASN A 212 -5.35 -3.27 -0.86
CA ASN A 212 -4.37 -2.30 -0.39
C ASN A 212 -4.57 -0.94 -1.06
N GLY A 213 -3.86 0.08 -0.59
CA GLY A 213 -3.90 1.41 -1.18
C GLY A 213 -3.12 2.44 -0.37
N PRO A 214 -2.97 3.66 -0.92
CA PRO A 214 -2.28 4.78 -0.28
C PRO A 214 -3.16 5.56 0.68
N GLY A 215 -2.53 6.37 1.51
CA GLY A 215 -3.18 7.46 2.23
C GLY A 215 -3.80 7.09 3.56
N ASP A 216 -4.72 7.96 4.00
CA ASP A 216 -5.47 7.80 5.23
C ASP A 216 -6.73 6.97 4.96
N PRO A 217 -6.97 5.87 5.71
CA PRO A 217 -8.19 5.06 5.53
C PRO A 217 -9.48 5.86 5.77
N ALA A 218 -9.42 7.00 6.43
CA ALA A 218 -10.57 7.89 6.59
C ALA A 218 -11.06 8.50 5.26
N ASN A 219 -10.23 8.51 4.22
CA ASN A 219 -10.59 9.03 2.89
C ASN A 219 -11.30 8.00 2.00
N PHE A 220 -11.55 6.78 2.50
CA PHE A 220 -12.21 5.67 1.78
C PHE A 220 -13.60 5.35 2.36
N GLU A 221 -14.41 6.40 2.61
CA GLU A 221 -15.75 6.25 3.21
C GLU A 221 -16.66 5.34 2.39
N ALA A 222 -16.64 5.43 1.04
CA ALA A 222 -17.47 4.60 0.18
C ALA A 222 -17.14 3.09 0.31
N ALA A 223 -15.86 2.73 0.37
CA ALA A 223 -15.45 1.36 0.64
C ALA A 223 -15.92 0.91 2.04
N GLY A 224 -15.91 1.81 3.02
CA GLY A 224 -16.47 1.57 4.35
C GLY A 224 -17.99 1.30 4.32
N GLU A 225 -18.76 2.08 3.55
CA GLU A 225 -20.21 1.86 3.37
C GLU A 225 -20.51 0.48 2.75
N VAL A 226 -19.65 -0.01 1.84
CA VAL A 226 -19.77 -1.37 1.31
C VAL A 226 -19.51 -2.41 2.42
N VAL A 227 -18.46 -2.24 3.21
CA VAL A 227 -18.18 -3.12 4.36
C VAL A 227 -19.36 -3.18 5.31
N ASP A 228 -19.91 -2.03 5.71
CA ASP A 228 -21.07 -1.94 6.61
C ASP A 228 -22.31 -2.65 6.04
N ALA A 229 -22.53 -2.54 4.72
CA ALA A 229 -23.69 -3.12 4.07
C ALA A 229 -23.62 -4.66 4.00
N PHE A 230 -22.42 -5.24 3.90
CA PHE A 230 -22.23 -6.68 3.72
C PHE A 230 -21.74 -7.42 4.97
N ALA A 231 -21.34 -6.70 6.03
CA ALA A 231 -20.87 -7.32 7.27
C ALA A 231 -21.95 -8.23 7.89
N GLY A 232 -21.62 -9.52 8.03
CA GLY A 232 -22.53 -10.57 8.50
C GLY A 232 -23.51 -11.12 7.45
N GLU A 233 -23.52 -10.57 6.22
CA GLU A 233 -24.29 -11.09 5.08
C GLU A 233 -23.41 -11.83 4.07
N LEU A 234 -22.19 -11.35 3.87
CA LEU A 234 -21.16 -11.98 3.04
C LEU A 234 -19.81 -12.01 3.77
N PRO A 235 -18.94 -12.93 3.41
CA PRO A 235 -17.54 -12.90 3.82
C PRO A 235 -16.83 -11.64 3.36
N ILE A 236 -15.95 -11.11 4.21
CA ILE A 236 -15.17 -9.90 3.92
C ILE A 236 -13.69 -10.18 4.16
N ALA A 237 -12.86 -9.80 3.19
CA ALA A 237 -11.41 -9.84 3.32
C ALA A 237 -10.79 -8.46 3.07
N GLY A 238 -9.58 -8.24 3.60
CA GLY A 238 -8.88 -6.98 3.37
C GLY A 238 -7.38 -7.07 3.56
N ILE A 239 -6.64 -6.32 2.75
CA ILE A 239 -5.18 -6.24 2.82
C ILE A 239 -4.74 -4.79 3.04
N CYS A 240 -3.85 -4.57 4.00
CA CYS A 240 -3.18 -3.29 4.30
C CYS A 240 -4.19 -2.18 4.56
N LEU A 241 -4.41 -1.25 3.64
CA LEU A 241 -5.49 -0.25 3.72
C LEU A 241 -6.85 -0.91 3.93
N GLY A 242 -7.11 -2.04 3.26
CA GLY A 242 -8.35 -2.80 3.41
C GLY A 242 -8.61 -3.28 4.83
N GLN A 243 -7.59 -3.76 5.57
CA GLN A 243 -7.74 -4.05 6.99
C GLN A 243 -8.18 -2.82 7.79
N GLN A 244 -7.59 -1.67 7.48
CA GLN A 244 -7.86 -0.42 8.20
C GLN A 244 -9.28 0.09 7.92
N VAL A 245 -9.74 0.02 6.67
CA VAL A 245 -11.11 0.36 6.27
C VAL A 245 -12.12 -0.56 6.95
N VAL A 246 -11.89 -1.88 6.89
CA VAL A 246 -12.76 -2.89 7.54
C VAL A 246 -12.85 -2.65 9.04
N ALA A 247 -11.71 -2.44 9.72
CA ALA A 247 -11.71 -2.16 11.15
C ALA A 247 -12.50 -0.89 11.51
N ARG A 248 -12.32 0.20 10.74
CA ARG A 248 -13.06 1.46 10.97
C ARG A 248 -14.57 1.30 10.82
N SER A 249 -15.01 0.61 9.78
CA SER A 249 -16.43 0.34 9.52
C SER A 249 -17.06 -0.49 10.66
N LEU A 250 -16.30 -1.42 11.22
CA LEU A 250 -16.77 -2.27 12.35
C LEU A 250 -16.45 -1.64 13.74
N GLY A 251 -16.49 -0.32 13.83
CA GLY A 251 -16.40 0.43 15.07
C GLY A 251 -14.98 0.66 15.60
N GLY A 252 -13.96 0.27 14.86
CA GLY A 252 -12.55 0.45 15.23
C GLY A 252 -12.00 1.84 14.97
N GLN A 253 -10.73 2.03 15.31
CA GLN A 253 -10.00 3.28 15.11
C GLN A 253 -8.62 3.01 14.51
N THR A 254 -8.18 3.90 13.64
CA THR A 254 -6.85 3.89 13.04
C THR A 254 -6.05 5.10 13.49
N GLU A 255 -4.73 4.97 13.49
CA GLU A 255 -3.81 6.05 13.81
C GLU A 255 -2.66 6.11 12.82
N LYS A 256 -2.14 7.32 12.59
CA LYS A 256 -0.93 7.53 11.80
C LYS A 256 0.28 7.12 12.64
N MET A 257 1.10 6.25 12.09
CA MET A 257 2.38 5.85 12.71
C MET A 257 3.44 6.93 12.51
N GLU A 258 4.44 7.00 13.39
CA GLU A 258 5.52 7.98 13.25
C GLU A 258 6.27 7.83 11.93
N PHE A 259 6.69 6.61 11.56
CA PHE A 259 7.41 6.34 10.30
C PHE A 259 6.86 5.15 9.50
N GLY A 260 5.88 4.42 10.04
CA GLY A 260 5.26 3.25 9.41
C GLY A 260 6.16 2.03 9.29
N HIS A 261 5.58 0.93 8.79
CA HIS A 261 6.32 -0.29 8.47
C HIS A 261 6.52 -0.38 6.96
N ARG A 262 7.80 -0.41 6.52
CA ARG A 262 8.15 -0.52 5.10
C ARG A 262 9.39 -1.39 4.91
N GLY A 263 9.19 -2.56 4.30
CA GLY A 263 10.27 -3.52 4.04
C GLY A 263 9.81 -4.96 3.95
N LEU A 264 10.76 -5.86 3.71
CA LEU A 264 10.53 -7.29 3.42
C LEU A 264 10.78 -8.21 4.64
N ASN A 265 11.01 -7.65 5.81
CA ASN A 265 11.52 -8.38 6.97
C ASN A 265 10.82 -7.96 8.26
N GLN A 266 9.53 -7.72 8.19
CA GLN A 266 8.71 -7.42 9.35
C GLN A 266 8.21 -8.73 9.97
N PRO A 267 8.62 -9.05 11.22
CA PRO A 267 8.20 -10.28 11.87
C PRO A 267 6.80 -10.12 12.47
N VAL A 268 5.90 -11.02 12.09
CA VAL A 268 4.52 -11.08 12.58
C VAL A 268 4.32 -12.37 13.35
N ARG A 269 3.75 -12.28 14.55
CA ARG A 269 3.39 -13.42 15.39
C ARG A 269 1.90 -13.69 15.29
N ASP A 270 1.56 -14.91 14.98
CA ASP A 270 0.24 -15.47 15.12
C ASP A 270 -0.03 -15.81 16.61
N LEU A 271 -1.13 -15.30 17.15
CA LEU A 271 -1.43 -15.39 18.58
C LEU A 271 -1.99 -16.76 19.02
N ASP A 272 -2.59 -17.50 18.08
CA ASP A 272 -3.15 -18.82 18.36
C ASP A 272 -2.08 -19.91 18.35
N THR A 273 -1.16 -19.82 17.37
CA THR A 273 -0.12 -20.86 17.15
C THR A 273 1.23 -20.49 17.74
N ASP A 274 1.45 -19.22 18.13
CA ASP A 274 2.75 -18.63 18.54
C ASP A 274 3.84 -18.73 17.43
N ARG A 275 3.43 -18.99 16.18
CA ARG A 275 4.31 -19.01 15.02
C ARG A 275 4.69 -17.59 14.64
N VAL A 276 5.94 -17.38 14.26
CA VAL A 276 6.42 -16.10 13.70
C VAL A 276 6.76 -16.32 12.23
N ILE A 277 6.23 -15.46 11.37
CA ILE A 277 6.54 -15.40 9.94
C ILE A 277 7.19 -14.06 9.59
N MET A 278 7.91 -14.02 8.49
CA MET A 278 8.43 -12.77 7.92
C MET A 278 7.47 -12.27 6.86
N THR A 279 7.15 -10.98 6.91
CA THR A 279 6.18 -10.36 6.03
C THR A 279 6.76 -9.16 5.28
N THR A 280 6.11 -8.85 4.15
CA THR A 280 6.29 -7.60 3.41
C THR A 280 5.27 -6.59 3.92
N GLN A 281 5.73 -5.37 4.22
CA GLN A 281 4.86 -4.30 4.68
C GLN A 281 5.17 -2.98 3.99
N ASN A 282 4.13 -2.21 3.73
CA ASN A 282 4.18 -0.85 3.21
C ASN A 282 2.97 -0.05 3.68
N HIS A 283 2.97 0.38 4.93
CA HIS A 283 1.88 1.19 5.49
C HIS A 283 2.38 2.26 6.46
N GLY A 284 1.66 3.39 6.51
CA GLY A 284 1.90 4.51 7.42
C GLY A 284 0.82 4.69 8.48
N TYR A 285 -0.24 3.87 8.42
CA TYR A 285 -1.33 3.83 9.39
C TYR A 285 -1.44 2.43 9.98
N SER A 286 -1.95 2.32 11.19
CA SER A 286 -2.23 1.06 11.87
C SER A 286 -3.60 1.11 12.56
N VAL A 287 -4.16 -0.07 12.87
CA VAL A 287 -5.37 -0.18 13.68
C VAL A 287 -4.99 -0.07 15.14
N ALA A 288 -5.45 1.01 15.79
CA ALA A 288 -5.23 1.28 17.21
C ALA A 288 -6.30 0.62 18.11
N ASP A 289 -7.54 0.53 17.61
CA ASP A 289 -8.66 -0.16 18.25
C ASP A 289 -9.32 -1.05 17.19
N PRO A 290 -9.40 -2.37 17.37
CA PRO A 290 -9.98 -3.28 16.38
C PRO A 290 -11.52 -3.23 16.30
N GLY A 291 -12.20 -2.50 17.19
CA GLY A 291 -13.66 -2.45 17.23
C GLY A 291 -14.28 -3.80 17.57
N GLU A 292 -15.14 -4.31 16.69
CA GLU A 292 -15.83 -5.60 16.84
C GLU A 292 -14.99 -6.81 16.39
N LEU A 293 -13.76 -6.58 15.93
CA LEU A 293 -12.86 -7.62 15.44
C LEU A 293 -11.91 -8.12 16.55
N ALA A 294 -11.44 -9.34 16.41
CA ALA A 294 -10.40 -9.91 17.25
C ALA A 294 -9.02 -9.72 16.60
N VAL A 295 -8.03 -9.31 17.38
CA VAL A 295 -6.62 -9.32 16.91
C VAL A 295 -6.11 -10.75 16.99
N THR A 296 -5.72 -11.30 15.83
CA THR A 296 -5.16 -12.66 15.72
C THR A 296 -3.67 -12.67 15.43
N GLN A 297 -3.13 -11.58 14.90
CA GLN A 297 -1.69 -11.45 14.62
C GLN A 297 -1.17 -10.08 15.04
N VAL A 298 0.10 -10.05 15.51
CA VAL A 298 0.76 -8.81 15.96
C VAL A 298 2.19 -8.72 15.43
N ASN A 299 2.65 -7.49 15.17
CA ASN A 299 4.05 -7.23 14.89
C ASN A 299 4.93 -7.52 16.12
N VAL A 300 6.00 -8.27 15.94
CA VAL A 300 6.89 -8.66 17.04
C VAL A 300 7.69 -7.47 17.57
N ASN A 301 7.93 -6.46 16.75
CA ASN A 301 8.79 -5.33 17.11
C ASN A 301 8.08 -4.31 18.03
N ASP A 302 6.79 -4.05 17.79
CA ASP A 302 6.06 -2.97 18.47
C ASP A 302 4.64 -3.33 18.94
N GLY A 303 4.15 -4.53 18.55
CA GLY A 303 2.85 -5.04 19.00
C GLY A 303 1.66 -4.48 18.20
N THR A 304 1.86 -3.76 17.11
CA THR A 304 0.77 -3.32 16.23
C THR A 304 -0.05 -4.50 15.71
N ALA A 305 -1.36 -4.29 15.52
CA ALA A 305 -2.27 -5.31 14.99
C ALA A 305 -1.97 -5.59 13.51
N GLU A 306 -1.63 -6.85 13.20
CA GLU A 306 -1.21 -7.30 11.87
C GLU A 306 -2.23 -8.23 11.21
N GLY A 307 -3.11 -8.84 11.98
CA GLY A 307 -4.22 -9.65 11.50
C GLY A 307 -5.45 -9.43 12.38
N LEU A 308 -6.60 -9.25 11.73
CA LEU A 308 -7.88 -9.13 12.41
C LEU A 308 -8.86 -10.15 11.83
N GLU A 309 -9.69 -10.72 12.69
CA GLU A 309 -10.74 -11.67 12.33
C GLU A 309 -12.07 -11.32 12.98
N GLY A 310 -13.17 -11.67 12.31
CA GLY A 310 -14.51 -11.41 12.79
C GLY A 310 -14.90 -12.25 14.00
N VAL A 311 -15.68 -11.67 14.92
CA VAL A 311 -16.25 -12.40 16.05
C VAL A 311 -17.71 -12.68 15.75
N GLY A 312 -18.00 -13.88 15.22
CA GLY A 312 -19.36 -14.27 14.82
C GLY A 312 -19.80 -13.75 13.45
N ILE A 313 -18.90 -13.18 12.69
CA ILE A 313 -19.04 -12.80 11.28
C ILE A 313 -17.80 -13.26 10.51
N ASP A 314 -17.97 -13.52 9.22
CA ASP A 314 -16.90 -14.04 8.36
C ASP A 314 -16.04 -12.89 7.83
N VAL A 315 -14.99 -12.53 8.59
CA VAL A 315 -14.04 -11.47 8.25
C VAL A 315 -12.63 -11.95 8.52
N ILE A 316 -11.74 -11.84 7.53
CA ILE A 316 -10.29 -12.08 7.66
C ILE A 316 -9.52 -10.95 6.99
N THR A 317 -8.65 -10.27 7.73
CA THR A 317 -7.82 -9.19 7.18
C THR A 317 -6.36 -9.28 7.63
N ARG A 318 -5.45 -8.73 6.81
CA ARG A 318 -4.01 -8.63 7.12
C ARG A 318 -3.50 -7.23 6.85
N GLN A 319 -2.70 -6.69 7.79
CA GLN A 319 -2.05 -5.38 7.64
C GLN A 319 -0.86 -5.45 6.69
N TYR A 320 -0.14 -6.56 6.71
CA TYR A 320 0.96 -6.84 5.78
C TYR A 320 0.44 -7.28 4.41
N HIS A 321 1.35 -7.45 3.45
CA HIS A 321 1.08 -7.91 2.09
C HIS A 321 1.33 -9.42 1.98
N PRO A 322 0.29 -10.28 2.07
CA PRO A 322 0.44 -11.73 1.97
C PRO A 322 0.87 -12.18 0.56
N GLU A 323 0.52 -11.41 -0.47
CA GLU A 323 0.96 -11.63 -1.86
C GLU A 323 2.47 -11.41 -2.04
N ALA A 324 3.13 -10.79 -1.06
CA ALA A 324 4.53 -10.36 -1.11
C ALA A 324 4.79 -9.36 -2.25
N ASN A 325 5.50 -9.73 -3.27
CA ASN A 325 5.92 -8.97 -4.45
C ASN A 325 6.23 -7.47 -4.18
N PRO A 326 7.47 -7.19 -3.66
CA PRO A 326 8.52 -8.16 -3.38
C PRO A 326 8.39 -8.78 -1.99
N GLY A 327 9.07 -9.91 -1.76
CA GLY A 327 9.27 -10.41 -0.40
C GLY A 327 9.13 -11.90 -0.20
N PRO A 328 9.10 -12.36 1.06
CA PRO A 328 8.92 -13.76 1.42
C PRO A 328 7.48 -14.21 1.14
N HIS A 329 7.33 -15.48 0.75
CA HIS A 329 6.05 -16.10 0.42
C HIS A 329 5.47 -16.93 1.59
N ASP A 330 5.79 -16.55 2.82
CA ASP A 330 5.43 -17.31 4.03
C ASP A 330 3.93 -17.18 4.38
N SER A 331 3.20 -16.27 3.71
CA SER A 331 1.81 -15.88 4.01
C SER A 331 0.83 -16.01 2.84
N LEU A 332 1.22 -16.68 1.76
CA LEU A 332 0.34 -16.91 0.59
C LEU A 332 -0.90 -17.75 0.90
N ASP A 333 -0.86 -18.53 2.00
CA ASP A 333 -1.99 -19.28 2.54
C ASP A 333 -3.19 -18.38 2.91
N PHE A 334 -2.97 -17.09 3.17
CA PHE A 334 -4.06 -16.13 3.38
C PHE A 334 -5.14 -16.18 2.29
N PHE A 335 -4.76 -16.30 1.03
CA PHE A 335 -5.73 -16.36 -0.06
C PHE A 335 -6.53 -17.67 -0.07
N ASP A 336 -5.91 -18.76 0.37
CA ASP A 336 -6.59 -20.05 0.55
C ASP A 336 -7.60 -19.96 1.71
N ASP A 337 -7.19 -19.38 2.85
CA ASP A 337 -8.02 -19.18 4.03
C ASP A 337 -9.27 -18.31 3.73
N VAL A 338 -9.07 -17.22 2.96
CA VAL A 338 -10.16 -16.31 2.57
C VAL A 338 -11.16 -16.98 1.65
N LEU A 339 -10.71 -17.76 0.65
CA LEU A 339 -11.60 -18.47 -0.25
C LEU A 339 -12.30 -19.64 0.46
N GLU A 340 -11.61 -20.37 1.35
CA GLU A 340 -12.21 -21.40 2.18
C GLU A 340 -13.29 -20.81 3.13
N MET A 341 -13.05 -19.64 3.71
CA MET A 341 -14.08 -18.91 4.48
C MET A 341 -15.31 -18.64 3.62
N ALA A 342 -15.12 -18.17 2.39
CA ALA A 342 -16.24 -17.88 1.48
C ALA A 342 -17.00 -19.14 1.02
N GLU A 343 -16.28 -20.25 0.74
CA GLU A 343 -16.91 -21.54 0.41
C GLU A 343 -17.76 -22.10 1.56
N ASN A 344 -17.34 -21.87 2.80
CA ASN A 344 -18.01 -22.37 4.01
C ASN A 344 -19.09 -21.43 4.54
N HIS A 345 -19.23 -20.23 3.96
CA HIS A 345 -20.24 -19.26 4.36
C HIS A 345 -21.64 -19.81 4.18
N ALA A 346 -22.38 -19.92 5.27
CA ALA A 346 -23.80 -20.25 5.21
C ALA A 346 -24.59 -18.93 5.25
N PRO A 347 -25.34 -18.58 4.19
CA PRO A 347 -26.14 -17.37 4.21
C PRO A 347 -27.08 -17.37 5.43
N ALA A 348 -27.13 -16.22 6.13
CA ALA A 348 -27.99 -16.07 7.30
C ALA A 348 -29.41 -16.50 6.94
N MET A 349 -29.96 -17.53 7.60
CA MET A 349 -31.32 -17.99 7.36
C MET A 349 -32.25 -16.82 7.60
N ALA A 350 -32.92 -16.35 6.53
CA ALA A 350 -33.93 -15.33 6.63
C ALA A 350 -34.92 -15.76 7.71
N SER A 351 -34.95 -15.05 8.82
CA SER A 351 -35.97 -15.27 9.86
C SER A 351 -37.31 -14.83 9.28
N ASP A 352 -38.16 -15.80 8.96
CA ASP A 352 -39.57 -15.59 8.58
C ASP A 352 -40.37 -14.79 9.64
#